data_255df260f741735a5c439616a5716bd1
#
_entry.id   255df260f741735a5c439616a5716bd1
#
_cell.length_a   1.000
_cell.length_b   1.000
_cell.length_c   1.000
_cell.angle_alpha   90.00
_cell.angle_beta   90.00
_cell.angle_gamma   90.00
#
_symmetry.space_group_name_H-M   'P 1'
#
loop_
_entity.id
_entity.type
_entity.pdbx_description
1 polymer ?
#
loop_
_entity_poly.entity_id
_entity_poly.type
_entity_poly.pdbx_seq_one_letter_code
_entity_poly.pdbx_strand_id
1 'polypeptide(L)'
;DFDGPNAAILVDNYDWYKGTSAIEFLRDIAINFRVPQMLAKESVRKRLEASEGALTFTEFSYQILQGNDFLHLYDNYGCQMEVGGADQWGNITAGTDLVRRMRGKSAFGLTFPLLLDSTGKKFGKSEGNALFLNGEMTSVYDWYQYFLRSADADVIRYLKVFSMRSLEEIAELEAEMKRNPEARIPQKALAEELTRLVHGEA
;
A
#
# COMPACT_ATOMS: atom_id res chain seq x y z
N ASP A 1 -5.51 -4.08 14.41
CA ASP A 1 -6.31 -4.07 15.64
C ASP A 1 -7.47 -3.09 15.48
N PHE A 2 -8.71 -3.57 15.68
CA PHE A 2 -9.94 -2.80 15.55
C PHE A 2 -10.60 -2.52 16.91
N ASP A 3 -9.91 -2.85 17.99
CA ASP A 3 -10.39 -2.67 19.36
C ASP A 3 -9.44 -1.78 20.18
N GLY A 4 -9.99 -1.09 21.16
CA GLY A 4 -9.22 -0.28 22.10
C GLY A 4 -9.05 1.20 21.70
N PRO A 5 -8.28 1.99 22.46
CA PRO A 5 -8.19 3.45 22.31
C PRO A 5 -7.49 3.90 21.01
N ASN A 6 -6.71 3.03 20.39
CA ASN A 6 -6.00 3.28 19.13
C ASN A 6 -6.51 2.35 18.01
N ALA A 7 -7.77 1.93 18.10
CA ALA A 7 -8.38 1.05 17.10
C ALA A 7 -8.31 1.64 15.69
N ALA A 8 -8.05 0.78 14.71
CA ALA A 8 -8.17 1.14 13.32
C ALA A 8 -9.63 1.43 12.96
N ILE A 9 -9.85 2.43 12.11
CA ILE A 9 -11.17 2.78 11.61
C ILE A 9 -11.21 2.42 10.13
N LEU A 10 -12.10 1.50 9.76
CA LEU A 10 -12.36 1.16 8.37
C LEU A 10 -13.46 2.06 7.84
N VAL A 11 -13.19 2.73 6.72
CA VAL A 11 -14.16 3.62 6.05
C VAL A 11 -14.26 3.30 4.56
N ASP A 12 -15.43 3.55 3.98
CA ASP A 12 -15.67 3.39 2.56
C ASP A 12 -15.87 4.78 1.93
N ASN A 13 -15.06 5.12 0.92
CA ASN A 13 -15.17 6.41 0.25
C ASN A 13 -16.48 6.56 -0.54
N TYR A 14 -17.17 5.48 -0.87
CA TYR A 14 -18.51 5.54 -1.43
C TYR A 14 -19.47 6.35 -0.54
N ASP A 15 -19.28 6.32 0.79
CA ASP A 15 -20.17 7.00 1.72
C ASP A 15 -20.22 8.52 1.54
N TRP A 16 -19.11 9.15 1.15
CA TRP A 16 -19.12 10.61 0.87
C TRP A 16 -19.32 10.95 -0.60
N TYR A 17 -19.24 9.97 -1.50
CA TYR A 17 -19.53 10.22 -2.92
C TYR A 17 -20.98 9.92 -3.31
N LYS A 18 -21.66 8.98 -2.68
CA LYS A 18 -23.02 8.53 -3.05
C LYS A 18 -24.08 9.63 -3.12
N GLY A 19 -23.87 10.75 -2.40
CA GLY A 19 -24.77 11.89 -2.40
C GLY A 19 -24.29 13.07 -3.25
N THR A 20 -23.10 12.99 -3.86
CA THR A 20 -22.46 14.09 -4.59
C THR A 20 -22.70 13.91 -6.09
N SER A 21 -23.36 14.90 -6.73
CA SER A 21 -23.51 14.87 -8.19
C SER A 21 -22.17 15.14 -8.89
N ALA A 22 -22.01 14.66 -10.12
CA ALA A 22 -20.82 14.94 -10.94
C ALA A 22 -20.58 16.45 -11.13
N ILE A 23 -21.65 17.25 -11.22
CA ILE A 23 -21.53 18.70 -11.36
C ILE A 23 -21.00 19.35 -10.08
N GLU A 24 -21.47 18.92 -8.92
CA GLU A 24 -20.98 19.40 -7.63
C GLU A 24 -19.52 19.01 -7.42
N PHE A 25 -19.16 17.77 -7.72
CA PHE A 25 -17.77 17.31 -7.63
C PHE A 25 -16.84 18.15 -8.52
N LEU A 26 -17.22 18.41 -9.76
CA LEU A 26 -16.42 19.23 -10.69
C LEU A 26 -16.31 20.68 -10.20
N ARG A 27 -17.43 21.28 -9.73
CA ARG A 27 -17.50 22.66 -9.29
C ARG A 27 -16.72 22.91 -8.00
N ASP A 28 -16.82 22.00 -7.03
CA ASP A 28 -16.37 22.27 -5.67
C ASP A 28 -15.00 21.65 -5.36
N ILE A 29 -14.68 20.50 -5.98
CA ILE A 29 -13.44 19.76 -5.75
C ILE A 29 -12.49 19.89 -6.93
N ALA A 30 -12.90 19.44 -8.12
CA ALA A 30 -12.01 19.33 -9.26
C ALA A 30 -11.47 20.70 -9.73
N ILE A 31 -12.18 21.79 -9.52
CA ILE A 31 -11.72 23.16 -9.82
C ILE A 31 -10.39 23.51 -9.13
N ASN A 32 -10.06 22.84 -8.02
CA ASN A 32 -8.80 23.05 -7.29
C ASN A 32 -7.60 22.36 -7.93
N PHE A 33 -7.82 21.52 -8.94
CA PHE A 33 -6.77 20.76 -9.63
C PHE A 33 -6.46 21.41 -10.98
N ARG A 34 -5.19 21.68 -11.23
CA ARG A 34 -4.75 22.28 -12.49
C ARG A 34 -4.21 21.18 -13.42
N VAL A 35 -4.81 21.03 -14.60
CA VAL A 35 -4.44 20.00 -15.59
C VAL A 35 -2.94 19.97 -15.89
N PRO A 36 -2.20 21.09 -16.09
CA PRO A 36 -0.76 21.02 -16.31
C PRO A 36 0.02 20.40 -15.15
N GLN A 37 -0.42 20.64 -13.89
CA GLN A 37 0.20 20.02 -12.71
C GLN A 37 -0.11 18.54 -12.62
N MET A 38 -1.31 18.13 -12.99
CA MET A 38 -1.71 16.72 -13.04
C MET A 38 -0.92 15.94 -14.10
N LEU A 39 -0.75 16.52 -15.29
CA LEU A 39 0.02 15.93 -16.39
C LEU A 39 1.52 15.82 -16.06
N ALA A 40 2.06 16.73 -15.23
CA ALA A 40 3.46 16.73 -14.83
C ALA A 40 3.81 15.64 -13.80
N LYS A 41 2.81 14.97 -13.19
CA LYS A 41 3.05 13.85 -12.25
C LYS A 41 3.76 12.70 -12.99
N GLU A 42 4.77 12.13 -12.36
CA GLU A 42 5.61 11.10 -12.97
C GLU A 42 4.81 9.86 -13.41
N SER A 43 3.84 9.44 -12.60
CA SER A 43 2.95 8.32 -12.92
C SER A 43 2.12 8.57 -14.19
N VAL A 44 1.60 9.79 -14.35
CA VAL A 44 0.83 10.20 -15.53
C VAL A 44 1.75 10.30 -16.75
N ARG A 45 2.90 10.96 -16.60
CA ARG A 45 3.87 11.11 -17.68
C ARG A 45 4.34 9.76 -18.24
N LYS A 46 4.72 8.83 -17.34
CA LYS A 46 5.11 7.47 -17.73
C LYS A 46 4.02 6.73 -18.53
N ARG A 47 2.75 6.92 -18.14
CA ARG A 47 1.62 6.32 -18.88
C ARG A 47 1.42 6.94 -20.26
N LEU A 48 1.58 8.26 -20.38
CA LEU A 48 1.47 8.95 -21.66
C LEU A 48 2.63 8.62 -22.63
N GLU A 49 3.83 8.36 -22.09
CA GLU A 49 5.02 7.98 -22.86
C GLU A 49 5.02 6.51 -23.27
N ALA A 50 4.30 5.64 -22.57
CA ALA A 50 4.17 4.24 -22.91
C ALA A 50 3.33 4.09 -24.20
N SER A 51 3.89 3.47 -25.25
CA SER A 51 3.32 3.38 -26.60
C SER A 51 1.96 2.65 -26.68
N GLU A 52 1.51 1.98 -25.64
CA GLU A 52 0.21 1.30 -25.55
C GLU A 52 -0.84 2.07 -24.73
N GLY A 53 -0.49 3.24 -24.21
CA GLY A 53 -1.22 3.82 -23.10
C GLY A 53 -2.13 4.96 -23.47
N ALA A 54 -3.31 4.70 -24.01
CA ALA A 54 -4.39 5.66 -23.86
C ALA A 54 -4.75 5.78 -22.35
N LEU A 55 -4.23 6.82 -21.68
CA LEU A 55 -4.65 7.18 -20.35
C LEU A 55 -6.15 7.54 -20.38
N THR A 56 -6.98 6.75 -19.74
CA THR A 56 -8.40 7.04 -19.66
C THR A 56 -8.66 8.23 -18.74
N PHE A 57 -9.81 8.90 -18.94
CA PHE A 57 -10.22 9.98 -18.04
C PHE A 57 -10.39 9.48 -16.60
N THR A 58 -10.87 8.26 -16.41
CA THR A 58 -10.99 7.63 -15.08
C THR A 58 -9.61 7.52 -14.40
N GLU A 59 -8.61 6.99 -15.09
CA GLU A 59 -7.24 6.88 -14.53
C GLU A 59 -6.63 8.26 -14.26
N PHE A 60 -6.88 9.23 -15.14
CA PHE A 60 -6.39 10.60 -14.99
C PHE A 60 -7.05 11.32 -13.80
N SER A 61 -8.36 11.13 -13.62
CA SER A 61 -9.12 11.76 -12.53
C SER A 61 -8.92 11.09 -11.17
N TYR A 62 -8.33 9.89 -11.12
CA TYR A 62 -8.11 9.15 -9.87
C TYR A 62 -7.39 9.98 -8.80
N GLN A 63 -6.40 10.79 -9.20
CA GLN A 63 -5.69 11.68 -8.28
C GLN A 63 -6.59 12.75 -7.65
N ILE A 64 -7.70 13.13 -8.31
CA ILE A 64 -8.68 14.08 -7.75
C ILE A 64 -9.51 13.36 -6.68
N LEU A 65 -9.95 12.13 -6.97
CA LEU A 65 -10.71 11.32 -6.02
C LEU A 65 -9.91 11.06 -4.76
N GLN A 66 -8.71 10.50 -4.88
CA GLN A 66 -7.85 10.22 -3.72
C GLN A 66 -7.46 11.51 -2.97
N GLY A 67 -7.22 12.61 -3.70
CA GLY A 67 -6.96 13.90 -3.05
C GLY A 67 -8.14 14.40 -2.23
N ASN A 68 -9.38 14.19 -2.72
CA ASN A 68 -10.59 14.51 -1.98
C ASN A 68 -10.84 13.55 -0.81
N ASP A 69 -10.51 12.28 -0.97
CA ASP A 69 -10.56 11.31 0.15
C ASP A 69 -9.68 11.77 1.30
N PHE A 70 -8.46 12.20 1.01
CA PHE A 70 -7.57 12.73 2.05
C PHE A 70 -8.13 13.99 2.71
N LEU A 71 -8.70 14.92 1.93
CA LEU A 71 -9.35 16.11 2.50
C LEU A 71 -10.54 15.70 3.40
N HIS A 72 -11.36 14.74 2.98
CA HIS A 72 -12.46 14.23 3.78
C HIS A 72 -11.98 13.61 5.10
N LEU A 73 -10.95 12.77 5.03
CA LEU A 73 -10.34 12.15 6.22
C LEU A 73 -9.70 13.19 7.15
N TYR A 74 -9.08 14.23 6.57
CA TYR A 74 -8.53 15.34 7.33
C TYR A 74 -9.63 16.09 8.11
N ASP A 75 -10.73 16.43 7.45
CA ASP A 75 -11.81 17.22 8.02
C ASP A 75 -12.64 16.44 9.05
N ASN A 76 -12.92 15.17 8.80
CA ASN A 76 -13.89 14.39 9.58
C ASN A 76 -13.25 13.41 10.58
N TYR A 77 -12.01 13.00 10.34
CA TYR A 77 -11.31 12.01 11.18
C TYR A 77 -10.01 12.55 11.79
N GLY A 78 -9.64 13.82 11.49
CA GLY A 78 -8.38 14.40 11.97
C GLY A 78 -7.13 13.75 11.37
N CYS A 79 -7.26 13.06 10.24
CA CYS A 79 -6.17 12.39 9.56
C CYS A 79 -5.19 13.42 8.97
N GLN A 80 -3.97 13.47 9.47
CA GLN A 80 -2.95 14.44 9.06
C GLN A 80 -1.88 13.85 8.14
N MET A 81 -1.81 12.53 8.00
CA MET A 81 -0.79 11.84 7.20
C MET A 81 -1.42 10.74 6.37
N GLU A 82 -1.12 10.73 5.07
CA GLU A 82 -1.43 9.64 4.16
C GLU A 82 -0.16 8.82 3.89
N VAL A 83 -0.29 7.49 3.92
CA VAL A 83 0.84 6.56 3.78
C VAL A 83 0.56 5.60 2.62
N GLY A 84 1.56 5.33 1.78
CA GLY A 84 1.40 4.41 0.66
C GLY A 84 2.70 3.91 0.04
N GLY A 85 2.59 3.18 -1.04
CA GLY A 85 3.74 2.81 -1.87
C GLY A 85 4.28 4.01 -2.66
N ALA A 86 5.52 3.95 -3.12
CA ALA A 86 6.15 5.04 -3.89
C ALA A 86 5.37 5.39 -5.17
N ASP A 87 4.61 4.44 -5.73
CA ASP A 87 3.71 4.68 -6.87
C ASP A 87 2.52 5.59 -6.52
N GLN A 88 2.17 5.73 -5.23
CA GLN A 88 1.09 6.59 -4.73
C GLN A 88 1.53 8.04 -4.46
N TRP A 89 2.82 8.36 -4.57
CA TRP A 89 3.34 9.69 -4.25
C TRP A 89 2.60 10.82 -4.97
N GLY A 90 2.27 10.63 -6.25
CA GLY A 90 1.50 11.59 -7.05
C GLY A 90 0.11 11.86 -6.48
N ASN A 91 -0.61 10.84 -6.05
CA ASN A 91 -1.94 10.95 -5.49
C ASN A 91 -1.91 11.55 -4.08
N ILE A 92 -1.00 11.07 -3.22
CA ILE A 92 -0.82 11.58 -1.85
C ILE A 92 -0.51 13.08 -1.87
N THR A 93 0.42 13.51 -2.74
CA THR A 93 0.76 14.94 -2.85
C THR A 93 -0.38 15.78 -3.45
N ALA A 94 -1.27 15.20 -4.24
CA ALA A 94 -2.47 15.88 -4.68
C ALA A 94 -3.40 16.18 -3.49
N GLY A 95 -3.53 15.24 -2.55
CA GLY A 95 -4.29 15.42 -1.31
C GLY A 95 -3.68 16.45 -0.37
N THR A 96 -2.36 16.40 -0.11
CA THR A 96 -1.70 17.42 0.73
C THR A 96 -1.85 18.82 0.16
N ASP A 97 -1.75 18.96 -1.17
CA ASP A 97 -1.99 20.23 -1.86
C ASP A 97 -3.44 20.71 -1.75
N LEU A 98 -4.41 19.79 -1.83
CA LEU A 98 -5.83 20.12 -1.69
C LEU A 98 -6.14 20.60 -0.27
N VAL A 99 -5.66 19.91 0.77
CA VAL A 99 -5.80 20.33 2.18
C VAL A 99 -5.21 21.74 2.37
N ARG A 100 -4.03 21.99 1.85
CA ARG A 100 -3.40 23.31 1.94
C ARG A 100 -4.22 24.39 1.25
N ARG A 101 -4.77 24.13 0.05
CA ARG A 101 -5.56 25.11 -0.71
C ARG A 101 -6.91 25.39 -0.06
N MET A 102 -7.59 24.37 0.43
CA MET A 102 -8.95 24.50 0.94
C MET A 102 -9.02 24.81 2.44
N ARG A 103 -8.01 24.49 3.22
CA ARG A 103 -7.99 24.69 4.69
C ARG A 103 -6.88 25.61 5.18
N GLY A 104 -5.90 25.94 4.32
CA GLY A 104 -4.73 26.74 4.75
C GLY A 104 -3.85 25.99 5.76
N LYS A 105 -3.94 24.65 5.83
CA LYS A 105 -3.25 23.81 6.80
C LYS A 105 -2.27 22.88 6.10
N SER A 106 -1.32 22.33 6.87
CA SER A 106 -0.40 21.32 6.39
C SER A 106 -0.94 19.92 6.65
N ALA A 107 -0.76 19.06 5.66
CA ALA A 107 -0.91 17.62 5.80
C ALA A 107 0.34 16.94 5.23
N PHE A 108 0.59 15.69 5.60
CA PHE A 108 1.84 14.99 5.34
C PHE A 108 1.61 13.76 4.48
N GLY A 109 2.62 13.39 3.71
CA GLY A 109 2.66 12.15 2.94
C GLY A 109 3.91 11.36 3.27
N LEU A 110 3.80 10.05 3.41
CA LEU A 110 4.90 9.13 3.58
C LEU A 110 4.79 8.01 2.56
N THR A 111 5.87 7.73 1.83
CA THR A 111 5.88 6.59 0.91
C THR A 111 7.04 5.66 1.17
N PHE A 112 6.80 4.37 0.95
CA PHE A 112 7.81 3.32 1.00
C PHE A 112 8.11 2.80 -0.41
N PRO A 113 9.36 2.38 -0.69
CA PRO A 113 9.68 1.68 -1.92
C PRO A 113 8.77 0.46 -2.11
N LEU A 114 8.38 0.18 -3.35
CA LEU A 114 7.61 -1.03 -3.65
C LEU A 114 8.45 -2.27 -3.29
N LEU A 115 7.82 -3.23 -2.63
CA LEU A 115 8.45 -4.49 -2.31
C LEU A 115 8.51 -5.34 -3.58
N LEU A 116 9.73 -5.58 -4.03
CA LEU A 116 10.04 -6.45 -5.16
C LEU A 116 10.73 -7.71 -4.63
N ASP A 117 10.57 -8.83 -5.30
CA ASP A 117 11.42 -9.99 -5.07
C ASP A 117 12.84 -9.82 -5.68
N SER A 118 13.73 -10.77 -5.46
CA SER A 118 15.08 -10.77 -6.02
C SER A 118 15.14 -10.85 -7.55
N THR A 119 14.02 -11.18 -8.21
CA THR A 119 13.89 -11.18 -9.68
C THR A 119 13.37 -9.85 -10.23
N GLY A 120 13.02 -8.89 -9.36
CA GLY A 120 12.44 -7.59 -9.73
C GLY A 120 10.92 -7.61 -9.93
N LYS A 121 10.25 -8.71 -9.64
CA LYS A 121 8.77 -8.79 -9.69
C LYS A 121 8.17 -8.22 -8.39
N LYS A 122 6.99 -7.60 -8.52
CA LYS A 122 6.24 -7.09 -7.36
C LYS A 122 5.82 -8.25 -6.45
N PHE A 123 6.08 -8.11 -5.15
CA PHE A 123 5.63 -9.04 -4.12
C PHE A 123 4.11 -9.29 -4.21
N GLY A 124 3.68 -10.54 -3.99
CA GLY A 124 2.26 -10.93 -4.01
C GLY A 124 1.59 -11.02 -5.39
N LYS A 125 2.35 -10.76 -6.47
CA LYS A 125 1.89 -10.93 -7.87
C LYS A 125 2.71 -12.00 -8.59
N SER A 126 2.58 -13.25 -8.18
CA SER A 126 3.04 -14.39 -8.98
C SER A 126 2.05 -14.65 -10.12
N GLU A 127 2.55 -15.09 -11.28
CA GLU A 127 1.73 -15.40 -12.45
C GLU A 127 0.58 -16.35 -12.08
N GLY A 128 -0.64 -15.82 -12.03
CA GLY A 128 -1.87 -16.58 -11.85
C GLY A 128 -2.46 -16.65 -10.43
N ASN A 129 -1.71 -16.33 -9.35
CA ASN A 129 -2.25 -16.38 -8.00
C ASN A 129 -1.81 -15.16 -7.17
N ALA A 130 -2.71 -14.21 -6.98
CA ALA A 130 -2.53 -13.20 -5.95
C ALA A 130 -2.65 -13.88 -4.57
N LEU A 131 -1.79 -13.44 -3.61
CA LEU A 131 -1.83 -13.91 -2.24
C LEU A 131 -2.89 -13.10 -1.48
N PHE A 132 -3.97 -13.74 -1.06
CA PHE A 132 -5.07 -13.10 -0.33
C PHE A 132 -5.03 -13.45 1.15
N LEU A 133 -5.41 -12.49 2.01
CA LEU A 133 -5.55 -12.70 3.45
C LEU A 133 -6.75 -13.61 3.79
N ASN A 134 -7.79 -13.62 2.94
CA ASN A 134 -8.95 -14.46 3.13
C ASN A 134 -8.61 -15.93 2.85
N GLY A 135 -8.81 -16.80 3.85
CA GLY A 135 -8.54 -18.24 3.76
C GLY A 135 -9.39 -19.01 2.75
N GLU A 136 -10.53 -18.45 2.30
CA GLU A 136 -11.33 -19.02 1.21
C GLU A 136 -10.70 -18.76 -0.17
N MET A 137 -9.91 -17.69 -0.30
CA MET A 137 -9.24 -17.31 -1.56
C MET A 137 -7.82 -17.86 -1.63
N THR A 138 -7.09 -17.86 -0.51
CA THR A 138 -5.77 -18.48 -0.37
C THR A 138 -5.81 -19.35 0.88
N SER A 139 -5.71 -20.66 0.71
CA SER A 139 -5.76 -21.59 1.86
C SER A 139 -4.63 -21.29 2.85
N VAL A 140 -4.84 -21.58 4.13
CA VAL A 140 -3.81 -21.41 5.18
C VAL A 140 -2.53 -22.17 4.81
N TYR A 141 -2.67 -23.36 4.20
CA TYR A 141 -1.56 -24.15 3.72
C TYR A 141 -0.78 -23.44 2.60
N ASP A 142 -1.47 -22.91 1.58
CA ASP A 142 -0.82 -22.20 0.47
C ASP A 142 -0.18 -20.89 0.93
N TRP A 143 -0.82 -20.20 1.88
CA TRP A 143 -0.26 -19.03 2.55
C TRP A 143 1.06 -19.38 3.25
N TYR A 144 1.08 -20.41 4.09
CA TYR A 144 2.29 -20.87 4.77
C TYR A 144 3.39 -21.27 3.77
N GLN A 145 3.01 -22.06 2.76
CA GLN A 145 3.95 -22.54 1.73
C GLN A 145 4.55 -21.40 0.89
N TYR A 146 3.77 -20.34 0.64
CA TYR A 146 4.27 -19.17 -0.09
C TYR A 146 5.47 -18.54 0.63
N PHE A 147 5.35 -18.28 1.92
CA PHE A 147 6.43 -17.69 2.71
C PHE A 147 7.56 -18.69 2.98
N LEU A 148 7.24 -19.95 3.21
CA LEU A 148 8.24 -21.00 3.38
C LEU A 148 9.13 -21.14 2.13
N ARG A 149 8.59 -20.92 0.93
CA ARG A 149 9.34 -21.02 -0.35
C ARG A 149 10.08 -19.73 -0.72
N SER A 150 10.08 -18.71 0.14
CA SER A 150 10.84 -17.47 -0.11
C SER A 150 12.30 -17.77 -0.39
N ALA A 151 12.86 -17.09 -1.38
CA ALA A 151 14.28 -17.21 -1.72
C ALA A 151 15.16 -16.70 -0.56
N ASP A 152 16.34 -17.27 -0.39
CA ASP A 152 17.29 -16.84 0.65
C ASP A 152 17.68 -15.37 0.49
N ALA A 153 17.76 -14.88 -0.75
CA ALA A 153 18.02 -13.49 -1.06
C ALA A 153 16.91 -12.52 -0.61
N ASP A 154 15.70 -13.02 -0.38
CA ASP A 154 14.51 -12.21 -0.08
C ASP A 154 14.05 -12.31 1.37
N VAL A 155 14.22 -13.46 2.01
CA VAL A 155 13.59 -13.79 3.29
C VAL A 155 13.94 -12.80 4.40
N ILE A 156 15.19 -12.35 4.49
CA ILE A 156 15.60 -11.38 5.52
C ILE A 156 14.93 -10.02 5.30
N ARG A 157 14.77 -9.60 4.05
CA ARG A 157 14.02 -8.39 3.73
C ARG A 157 12.56 -8.54 4.08
N TYR A 158 11.94 -9.69 3.81
CA TYR A 158 10.55 -9.95 4.17
C TYR A 158 10.34 -9.99 5.69
N LEU A 159 11.27 -10.58 6.45
CA LEU A 159 11.25 -10.50 7.91
C LEU A 159 11.27 -9.04 8.40
N LYS A 160 12.13 -8.19 7.84
CA LYS A 160 12.19 -6.76 8.22
C LYS A 160 10.93 -5.98 7.90
N VAL A 161 10.15 -6.41 6.91
CA VAL A 161 8.94 -5.71 6.46
C VAL A 161 7.69 -6.23 7.16
N PHE A 162 7.59 -7.53 7.37
CA PHE A 162 6.34 -8.18 7.78
C PHE A 162 6.34 -8.72 9.21
N SER A 163 7.53 -8.98 9.78
CA SER A 163 7.65 -9.57 11.11
C SER A 163 7.59 -8.50 12.21
N MET A 164 7.12 -8.88 13.39
CA MET A 164 7.17 -8.06 14.61
C MET A 164 8.45 -8.27 15.42
N ARG A 165 9.42 -9.02 14.88
CA ARG A 165 10.73 -9.28 15.52
C ARG A 165 11.58 -8.04 15.55
N SER A 166 12.44 -7.95 16.55
CA SER A 166 13.48 -6.94 16.61
C SER A 166 14.53 -7.11 15.50
N LEU A 167 15.27 -6.05 15.20
CA LEU A 167 16.34 -6.12 14.21
C LEU A 167 17.46 -7.06 14.66
N GLU A 168 17.67 -7.21 15.97
CA GLU A 168 18.63 -8.11 16.58
C GLU A 168 18.23 -9.58 16.33
N GLU A 169 16.98 -9.94 16.59
CA GLU A 169 16.45 -11.28 16.32
C GLU A 169 16.51 -11.63 14.81
N ILE A 170 16.24 -10.67 13.94
CA ILE A 170 16.37 -10.87 12.50
C ILE A 170 17.83 -11.06 12.09
N ALA A 171 18.77 -10.35 12.72
CA ALA A 171 20.20 -10.52 12.46
C ALA A 171 20.69 -11.91 12.92
N GLU A 172 20.16 -12.44 14.01
CA GLU A 172 20.45 -13.82 14.46
C GLU A 172 19.95 -14.85 13.45
N LEU A 173 18.73 -14.68 12.93
CA LEU A 173 18.17 -15.53 11.87
C LEU A 173 19.02 -15.46 10.59
N GLU A 174 19.51 -14.28 10.22
CA GLU A 174 20.42 -14.11 9.08
C GLU A 174 21.76 -14.83 9.29
N ALA A 175 22.33 -14.74 10.50
CA ALA A 175 23.55 -15.43 10.84
C ALA A 175 23.37 -16.97 10.81
N GLU A 176 22.22 -17.46 11.28
CA GLU A 176 21.88 -18.89 11.23
C GLU A 176 21.72 -19.38 9.79
N MET A 177 21.06 -18.61 8.94
CA MET A 177 20.92 -18.91 7.52
C MET A 177 22.29 -19.05 6.84
N LYS A 178 23.25 -18.16 7.17
CA LYS A 178 24.62 -18.22 6.62
C LYS A 178 25.39 -19.46 7.08
N ARG A 179 25.10 -19.95 8.30
CA ARG A 179 25.73 -21.17 8.86
C ARG A 179 25.13 -22.45 8.28
N ASN A 180 23.83 -22.50 8.14
CA ASN A 180 23.09 -23.67 7.69
C ASN A 180 21.91 -23.29 6.78
N PRO A 181 22.15 -22.95 5.51
CA PRO A 181 21.09 -22.54 4.59
C PRO A 181 20.00 -23.60 4.38
N GLU A 182 20.40 -24.86 4.40
CA GLU A 182 19.51 -26.01 4.16
C GLU A 182 18.40 -26.17 5.22
N ALA A 183 18.65 -25.69 6.43
CA ALA A 183 17.67 -25.75 7.51
C ALA A 183 16.49 -24.82 7.30
N ARG A 184 16.62 -23.78 6.44
CA ARG A 184 15.59 -22.80 6.09
C ARG A 184 14.91 -22.17 7.32
N ILE A 185 15.69 -21.87 8.36
CA ILE A 185 15.19 -21.36 9.65
C ILE A 185 14.48 -20.01 9.48
N PRO A 186 15.03 -19.01 8.77
CA PRO A 186 14.34 -17.73 8.57
C PRO A 186 13.02 -17.88 7.80
N GLN A 187 12.96 -18.76 6.79
CA GLN A 187 11.76 -19.00 6.03
C GLN A 187 10.65 -19.64 6.89
N LYS A 188 11.02 -20.58 7.75
CA LYS A 188 10.08 -21.19 8.71
C LYS A 188 9.57 -20.15 9.69
N ALA A 189 10.48 -19.36 10.29
CA ALA A 189 10.12 -18.29 11.23
C ALA A 189 9.17 -17.29 10.60
N LEU A 190 9.43 -16.84 9.36
CA LEU A 190 8.56 -15.94 8.60
C LEU A 190 7.20 -16.57 8.33
N ALA A 191 7.15 -17.80 7.82
CA ALA A 191 5.93 -18.50 7.47
C ALA A 191 5.04 -18.75 8.69
N GLU A 192 5.60 -19.20 9.79
CA GLU A 192 4.91 -19.46 11.05
C GLU A 192 4.32 -18.17 11.64
N GLU A 193 5.13 -17.13 11.73
CA GLU A 193 4.70 -15.84 12.28
C GLU A 193 3.58 -15.20 11.48
N LEU A 194 3.71 -15.15 10.15
CA LEU A 194 2.70 -14.54 9.29
C LEU A 194 1.42 -15.38 9.20
N THR A 195 1.54 -16.70 9.27
CA THR A 195 0.37 -17.58 9.31
C THR A 195 -0.40 -17.39 10.61
N ARG A 196 0.30 -17.33 11.74
CA ARG A 196 -0.31 -17.06 13.05
C ARG A 196 -0.96 -15.67 13.09
N LEU A 197 -0.28 -14.66 12.55
CA LEU A 197 -0.78 -13.28 12.54
C LEU A 197 -2.09 -13.14 11.77
N VAL A 198 -2.21 -13.82 10.62
CA VAL A 198 -3.36 -13.66 9.71
C VAL A 198 -4.48 -14.65 9.99
N HIS A 199 -4.14 -15.90 10.31
CA HIS A 199 -5.10 -16.99 10.43
C HIS A 199 -5.29 -17.52 11.86
N GLY A 200 -4.55 -16.97 12.82
CA GLY A 200 -4.61 -17.40 14.21
C GLY A 200 -3.73 -18.60 14.51
N GLU A 201 -3.78 -19.08 15.76
CA GLU A 201 -3.11 -20.30 16.19
C GLU A 201 -3.91 -21.52 15.69
N ALA A 202 -3.23 -22.46 15.02
CA ALA A 202 -3.81 -23.71 14.56
C ALA A 202 -3.84 -24.76 15.70
#